data_95eeae818d8945aad077d97107d2fab8
#
_entry.id   95eeae818d8945aad077d97107d2fab8
#
_cell.length_a   1.000
_cell.length_b   1.000
_cell.length_c   1.000
_cell.angle_alpha   90.00
_cell.angle_beta   90.00
_cell.angle_gamma   90.00
#
_symmetry.space_group_name_H-M   'P 1'
#
loop_
_entity.id
_entity.type
_entity.pdbx_description
1 polymer ?
#
loop_
_entity_poly.entity_id
_entity_poly.type
_entity_poly.pdbx_seq_one_letter_code
_entity_poly.pdbx_strand_id
1 'polypeptide(L)'
;MSDGQRITLRDGREVSVRHSRQGDAERVHAYICALGRSTDTILTCAEDLPPIERIQSHIEMIPKKQFYSLVAIDPETGDVVGNATFRFAVRKKLRHAADLGMGVLPSHQGVGLGRRLLGRAIEDMRSFDGIERLELTVLATNTIARRMYERAGFVEEGVKRRSLRQLDGRYEDEVIMAMWVGES
;
A
#
# COMPACT_ATOMS: atom_id res chain seq x y z
N MET A 1 14.35 -14.18 -9.42
CA MET A 1 13.34 -13.45 -8.64
C MET A 1 12.60 -14.45 -7.80
N SER A 2 12.73 -14.39 -6.47
CA SER A 2 12.21 -15.40 -5.57
C SER A 2 10.69 -15.53 -5.71
N ASP A 3 10.24 -16.73 -5.94
CA ASP A 3 8.84 -17.14 -5.81
C ASP A 3 8.35 -16.73 -4.41
N GLY A 4 7.08 -16.34 -4.30
CA GLY A 4 6.51 -15.69 -3.15
C GLY A 4 6.91 -16.29 -1.81
N GLN A 5 7.25 -15.43 -0.87
CA GLN A 5 7.56 -15.84 0.50
C GLN A 5 6.26 -16.23 1.21
N ARG A 6 6.16 -17.46 1.70
CA ARG A 6 5.06 -17.85 2.59
C ARG A 6 5.30 -17.24 3.97
N ILE A 7 4.25 -16.67 4.53
CA ILE A 7 4.24 -16.10 5.88
C ILE A 7 3.08 -16.69 6.66
N THR A 8 3.35 -17.16 7.87
CA THR A 8 2.31 -17.54 8.83
C THR A 8 1.86 -16.30 9.60
N LEU A 9 0.57 -16.04 9.60
CA LEU A 9 -0.09 -14.97 10.34
C LEU A 9 -0.27 -15.37 11.81
N ARG A 10 -0.62 -14.39 12.66
CA ARG A 10 -0.77 -14.65 14.12
C ARG A 10 -1.89 -15.62 14.46
N ASP A 11 -2.88 -15.78 13.60
CA ASP A 11 -4.02 -16.70 13.73
C ASP A 11 -3.76 -18.08 13.11
N GLY A 12 -2.53 -18.33 12.64
CA GLY A 12 -2.10 -19.59 12.04
C GLY A 12 -2.36 -19.71 10.54
N ARG A 13 -3.12 -18.80 9.91
CA ARG A 13 -3.31 -18.80 8.45
C ARG A 13 -1.99 -18.47 7.74
N GLU A 14 -1.84 -19.00 6.54
CA GLU A 14 -0.71 -18.70 5.68
C GLU A 14 -1.12 -17.76 4.55
N VAL A 15 -0.21 -16.90 4.14
CA VAL A 15 -0.32 -16.07 2.94
C VAL A 15 0.99 -16.12 2.15
N SER A 16 0.91 -15.99 0.83
CA SER A 16 2.07 -15.86 -0.05
C SER A 16 2.27 -14.39 -0.40
N VAL A 17 3.43 -13.81 -0.05
CA VAL A 17 3.77 -12.41 -0.39
C VAL A 17 4.80 -12.41 -1.51
N ARG A 18 4.48 -11.70 -2.60
CA ARG A 18 5.35 -11.56 -3.77
C ARG A 18 5.08 -10.27 -4.54
N HIS A 19 5.96 -9.95 -5.45
CA HIS A 19 5.70 -8.88 -6.42
C HIS A 19 4.50 -9.23 -7.32
N SER A 20 3.72 -8.19 -7.68
CA SER A 20 2.65 -8.34 -8.68
C SER A 20 3.22 -8.71 -10.05
N ARG A 21 2.47 -9.51 -10.78
CA ARG A 21 2.81 -9.99 -12.12
C ARG A 21 1.71 -9.59 -13.11
N GLN A 22 2.00 -9.62 -14.40
CA GLN A 22 1.07 -9.21 -15.45
C GLN A 22 -0.29 -9.93 -15.38
N GLY A 23 -0.33 -11.20 -14.98
CA GLY A 23 -1.57 -11.96 -14.81
C GLY A 23 -2.35 -11.68 -13.51
N ASP A 24 -1.92 -10.73 -12.66
CA ASP A 24 -2.59 -10.42 -11.40
C ASP A 24 -3.63 -9.30 -11.52
N ALA A 25 -3.76 -8.65 -12.66
CA ALA A 25 -4.60 -7.45 -12.81
C ALA A 25 -6.05 -7.67 -12.35
N GLU A 26 -6.67 -8.78 -12.74
CA GLU A 26 -8.04 -9.12 -12.36
C GLU A 26 -8.17 -9.34 -10.84
N ARG A 27 -7.23 -10.06 -10.24
CA ARG A 27 -7.21 -10.34 -8.79
C ARG A 27 -6.97 -9.07 -7.98
N VAL A 28 -6.04 -8.23 -8.43
CA VAL A 28 -5.76 -6.93 -7.80
C VAL A 28 -6.96 -6.00 -7.94
N HIS A 29 -7.62 -5.99 -9.09
CA HIS A 29 -8.84 -5.21 -9.30
C HIS A 29 -9.96 -5.68 -8.38
N ALA A 30 -10.24 -6.99 -8.31
CA ALA A 30 -11.23 -7.57 -7.41
C ALA A 30 -10.95 -7.20 -5.94
N TYR A 31 -9.68 -7.29 -5.53
CA TYR A 31 -9.23 -6.87 -4.19
C TYR A 31 -9.49 -5.39 -3.92
N ILE A 32 -9.14 -4.49 -4.84
CA ILE A 32 -9.36 -3.04 -4.68
C ILE A 32 -10.86 -2.75 -4.56
N CYS A 33 -11.69 -3.41 -5.37
CA CYS A 33 -13.13 -3.30 -5.31
C CYS A 33 -13.71 -3.78 -3.96
N ALA A 34 -13.21 -4.91 -3.45
CA ALA A 34 -13.61 -5.43 -2.15
C ALA A 34 -13.20 -4.50 -1.01
N LEU A 35 -11.96 -3.98 -1.06
CA LEU A 35 -11.43 -3.06 -0.05
C LEU A 35 -12.22 -1.74 -0.05
N GLY A 36 -12.46 -1.11 -1.20
CA GLY A 36 -13.20 0.15 -1.33
C GLY A 36 -14.65 0.07 -0.86
N ARG A 37 -15.26 -1.14 -0.86
CA ARG A 37 -16.60 -1.37 -0.32
C ARG A 37 -16.63 -1.70 1.18
N SER A 38 -15.49 -2.00 1.77
CA SER A 38 -15.40 -2.55 3.14
C SER A 38 -14.90 -1.57 4.19
N THR A 39 -14.41 -0.40 3.81
CA THR A 39 -13.81 0.56 4.74
C THR A 39 -13.83 1.99 4.23
N ASP A 40 -14.03 2.95 5.14
CA ASP A 40 -13.94 4.39 4.88
C ASP A 40 -12.53 4.95 5.18
N THR A 41 -11.58 4.07 5.52
CA THR A 41 -10.23 4.50 5.94
C THR A 41 -9.23 4.61 4.79
N ILE A 42 -9.67 4.38 3.56
CA ILE A 42 -8.91 4.57 2.33
C ILE A 42 -9.59 5.59 1.43
N LEU A 43 -8.84 6.15 0.49
CA LEU A 43 -9.40 7.16 -0.44
C LEU A 43 -10.34 6.58 -1.49
N THR A 44 -10.19 5.29 -1.83
CA THR A 44 -11.04 4.62 -2.81
C THR A 44 -12.35 4.19 -2.15
N CYS A 45 -13.46 4.64 -2.66
CA CYS A 45 -14.81 4.23 -2.23
C CYS A 45 -15.52 3.39 -3.30
N ALA A 46 -16.69 2.87 -2.96
CA ALA A 46 -17.46 2.00 -3.86
C ALA A 46 -17.90 2.71 -5.16
N GLU A 47 -18.10 4.03 -5.09
CA GLU A 47 -18.56 4.87 -6.20
C GLU A 47 -17.41 5.25 -7.15
N ASP A 48 -16.15 5.11 -6.71
CA ASP A 48 -14.98 5.63 -7.41
C ASP A 48 -13.92 4.54 -7.63
N LEU A 49 -14.40 3.32 -7.93
CA LEU A 49 -13.53 2.18 -8.17
C LEU A 49 -12.76 2.35 -9.49
N PRO A 50 -11.44 2.10 -9.49
CA PRO A 50 -10.65 2.23 -10.71
C PRO A 50 -11.06 1.18 -11.74
N PRO A 51 -11.10 1.51 -13.03
CA PRO A 51 -11.28 0.52 -14.09
C PRO A 51 -10.07 -0.44 -14.15
N ILE A 52 -10.30 -1.66 -14.64
CA ILE A 52 -9.26 -2.70 -14.68
C ILE A 52 -8.05 -2.28 -15.52
N GLU A 53 -8.27 -1.52 -16.59
CA GLU A 53 -7.22 -1.01 -17.48
C GLU A 53 -6.22 -0.14 -16.73
N ARG A 54 -6.67 0.59 -15.70
CA ARG A 54 -5.77 1.36 -14.83
C ARG A 54 -4.86 0.46 -14.01
N ILE A 55 -5.38 -0.66 -13.52
CA ILE A 55 -4.59 -1.64 -12.78
C ILE A 55 -3.58 -2.33 -13.70
N GLN A 56 -4.00 -2.71 -14.91
CA GLN A 56 -3.12 -3.27 -15.95
C GLN A 56 -1.97 -2.31 -16.27
N SER A 57 -2.29 -1.03 -16.53
CA SER A 57 -1.28 0.03 -16.75
C SER A 57 -0.26 0.12 -15.62
N HIS A 58 -0.69 0.10 -14.36
CA HIS A 58 0.22 0.15 -13.21
C HIS A 58 1.15 -1.07 -13.17
N ILE A 59 0.62 -2.27 -13.41
CA ILE A 59 1.42 -3.50 -13.44
C ILE A 59 2.45 -3.44 -14.59
N GLU A 60 2.11 -2.90 -15.74
CA GLU A 60 3.02 -2.70 -16.87
C GLU A 60 4.16 -1.69 -16.57
N MET A 61 3.97 -0.82 -15.59
CA MET A 61 5.01 0.13 -15.16
C MET A 61 6.06 -0.51 -14.23
N ILE A 62 5.78 -1.68 -13.65
CA ILE A 62 6.70 -2.35 -12.71
C ILE A 62 8.05 -2.67 -13.36
N PRO A 63 8.14 -3.31 -14.54
CA PRO A 63 9.42 -3.58 -15.20
C PRO A 63 10.18 -2.31 -15.58
N LYS A 64 9.48 -1.20 -15.78
CA LYS A 64 10.05 0.12 -16.12
C LYS A 64 10.58 0.87 -14.88
N LYS A 65 10.51 0.28 -13.69
CA LYS A 65 10.84 0.92 -12.41
C LYS A 65 10.06 2.24 -12.16
N GLN A 66 8.82 2.32 -12.61
CA GLN A 66 7.94 3.49 -12.42
C GLN A 66 6.84 3.21 -11.39
N PHE A 67 6.64 1.96 -11.05
CA PHE A 67 5.68 1.50 -10.06
C PHE A 67 6.23 0.25 -9.37
N TYR A 68 5.98 0.13 -8.08
CA TYR A 68 6.30 -1.05 -7.28
C TYR A 68 5.02 -1.60 -6.69
N SER A 69 4.86 -2.91 -6.66
CA SER A 69 3.69 -3.55 -6.06
C SER A 69 4.03 -4.91 -5.47
N LEU A 70 3.74 -5.05 -4.17
CA LEU A 70 3.64 -6.32 -3.48
C LEU A 70 2.18 -6.70 -3.31
N VAL A 71 1.88 -7.98 -3.42
CA VAL A 71 0.57 -8.57 -3.11
C VAL A 71 0.74 -9.70 -2.11
N ALA A 72 -0.20 -9.78 -1.17
CA ALA A 72 -0.40 -10.94 -0.32
C ALA A 72 -1.56 -11.75 -0.89
N ILE A 73 -1.32 -13.02 -1.15
CA ILE A 73 -2.26 -13.95 -1.77
C ILE A 73 -2.62 -15.03 -0.77
N ASP A 74 -3.90 -15.26 -0.57
CA ASP A 74 -4.39 -16.42 0.14
C ASP A 74 -4.14 -17.67 -0.71
N PRO A 75 -3.37 -18.66 -0.24
CA PRO A 75 -3.04 -19.84 -1.04
C PRO A 75 -4.23 -20.79 -1.26
N GLU A 76 -5.29 -20.72 -0.47
CA GLU A 76 -6.46 -21.57 -0.59
C GLU A 76 -7.40 -21.06 -1.69
N THR A 77 -7.61 -19.75 -1.77
CA THR A 77 -8.54 -19.14 -2.75
C THR A 77 -7.81 -18.59 -3.98
N GLY A 78 -6.54 -18.26 -3.85
CA GLY A 78 -5.77 -17.56 -4.87
C GLY A 78 -6.06 -16.05 -4.93
N ASP A 79 -6.87 -15.53 -4.01
CA ASP A 79 -7.26 -14.13 -3.97
C ASP A 79 -6.19 -13.24 -3.35
N VAL A 80 -6.11 -12.00 -3.82
CA VAL A 80 -5.32 -10.96 -3.16
C VAL A 80 -6.06 -10.48 -1.92
N VAL A 81 -5.41 -10.54 -0.77
CA VAL A 81 -5.95 -10.15 0.55
C VAL A 81 -5.27 -8.93 1.15
N GLY A 82 -4.21 -8.46 0.52
CA GLY A 82 -3.51 -7.23 0.89
C GLY A 82 -2.50 -6.83 -0.16
N ASN A 83 -2.15 -5.54 -0.18
CA ASN A 83 -1.10 -5.03 -1.04
C ASN A 83 -0.30 -3.91 -0.37
N ALA A 84 0.91 -3.66 -0.90
CA ALA A 84 1.69 -2.46 -0.67
C ALA A 84 2.29 -2.01 -2.01
N THR A 85 2.14 -0.73 -2.33
CA THR A 85 2.59 -0.15 -3.60
C THR A 85 3.42 1.10 -3.34
N PHE A 86 4.40 1.36 -4.22
CA PHE A 86 5.06 2.65 -4.30
C PHE A 86 4.90 3.25 -5.69
N ARG A 87 4.52 4.51 -5.74
CA ARG A 87 4.54 5.31 -6.95
C ARG A 87 5.77 6.20 -6.95
N PHE A 88 6.52 6.17 -8.04
CA PHE A 88 7.72 6.97 -8.18
C PHE A 88 7.41 8.27 -8.90
N ALA A 89 7.99 9.37 -8.41
CA ALA A 89 7.79 10.67 -9.03
C ALA A 89 8.52 10.77 -10.38
N VAL A 90 7.80 11.26 -11.40
CA VAL A 90 8.35 11.45 -12.75
C VAL A 90 9.25 12.68 -12.82
N ARG A 91 8.98 13.74 -12.03
CA ARG A 91 9.72 14.98 -12.03
C ARG A 91 11.11 14.78 -11.44
N LYS A 92 12.17 15.21 -12.16
CA LYS A 92 13.58 14.99 -11.79
C LYS A 92 13.93 15.38 -10.34
N LYS A 93 13.39 16.50 -9.84
CA LYS A 93 13.66 16.99 -8.48
C LYS A 93 12.95 16.19 -7.38
N LEU A 94 12.01 15.32 -7.74
CA LEU A 94 11.22 14.49 -6.80
C LEU A 94 11.55 13.00 -6.92
N ARG A 95 12.47 12.60 -7.81
CA ARG A 95 12.74 11.18 -8.11
C ARG A 95 13.33 10.40 -6.94
N HIS A 96 13.85 11.09 -5.93
CA HIS A 96 14.33 10.48 -4.70
C HIS A 96 13.21 10.04 -3.75
N ALA A 97 11.95 10.42 -4.04
CA ALA A 97 10.81 10.12 -3.20
C ALA A 97 9.86 9.10 -3.84
N ALA A 98 9.30 8.23 -3.02
CA ALA A 98 8.28 7.27 -3.40
C ALA A 98 7.05 7.35 -2.45
N ASP A 99 5.86 7.41 -3.05
CA ASP A 99 4.58 7.54 -2.34
C ASP A 99 3.97 6.17 -2.08
N LEU A 100 3.78 5.81 -0.80
CA LEU A 100 3.26 4.54 -0.34
C LEU A 100 1.73 4.52 -0.35
N GLY A 101 1.17 3.53 -1.01
CA GLY A 101 -0.22 3.10 -0.83
C GLY A 101 -0.27 1.67 -0.32
N MET A 102 -1.10 1.38 0.67
CA MET A 102 -1.29 0.01 1.13
C MET A 102 -2.70 -0.24 1.69
N GLY A 103 -3.10 -1.49 1.67
CA GLY A 103 -4.34 -1.94 2.27
C GLY A 103 -4.30 -3.43 2.60
N VAL A 104 -5.20 -3.83 3.49
CA VAL A 104 -5.44 -5.23 3.89
C VAL A 104 -6.94 -5.42 4.04
N LEU A 105 -7.50 -6.47 3.44
CA LEU A 105 -8.93 -6.80 3.60
C LEU A 105 -9.28 -6.99 5.09
N PRO A 106 -10.47 -6.58 5.54
CA PRO A 106 -10.90 -6.71 6.93
C PRO A 106 -10.73 -8.12 7.49
N SER A 107 -10.96 -9.16 6.69
CA SER A 107 -10.78 -10.57 7.07
C SER A 107 -9.34 -10.93 7.45
N HIS A 108 -8.34 -10.12 7.05
CA HIS A 108 -6.91 -10.34 7.28
C HIS A 108 -6.25 -9.22 8.10
N GLN A 109 -7.05 -8.31 8.67
CA GLN A 109 -6.56 -7.29 9.60
C GLN A 109 -6.34 -7.85 11.00
N GLY A 110 -5.56 -7.14 11.84
CA GLY A 110 -5.29 -7.53 13.22
C GLY A 110 -4.32 -8.71 13.41
N VAL A 111 -4.04 -9.48 12.37
CA VAL A 111 -3.21 -10.71 12.40
C VAL A 111 -1.77 -10.51 11.96
N GLY A 112 -1.36 -9.25 11.75
CA GLY A 112 0.05 -8.88 11.48
C GLY A 112 0.41 -8.77 10.00
N LEU A 113 -0.51 -9.03 9.06
CA LEU A 113 -0.24 -8.98 7.61
C LEU A 113 0.24 -7.60 7.16
N GLY A 114 -0.45 -6.52 7.55
CA GLY A 114 -0.07 -5.15 7.17
C GLY A 114 1.36 -4.80 7.57
N ARG A 115 1.78 -5.15 8.78
CA ARG A 115 3.15 -4.94 9.26
C ARG A 115 4.17 -5.72 8.43
N ARG A 116 3.86 -6.96 8.03
CA ARG A 116 4.74 -7.79 7.19
C ARG A 116 4.90 -7.21 5.79
N LEU A 117 3.79 -6.79 5.17
CA LEU A 117 3.80 -6.13 3.87
C LEU A 117 4.61 -4.83 3.90
N LEU A 118 4.37 -3.99 4.90
CA LEU A 118 5.09 -2.73 5.07
C LEU A 118 6.59 -2.95 5.26
N GLY A 119 6.98 -3.86 6.17
CA GLY A 119 8.38 -4.17 6.43
C GLY A 119 9.11 -4.64 5.17
N ARG A 120 8.53 -5.58 4.42
CA ARG A 120 9.10 -6.08 3.16
C ARG A 120 9.19 -4.97 2.11
N ALA A 121 8.16 -4.15 1.97
CA ALA A 121 8.16 -3.05 1.01
C ALA A 121 9.25 -2.01 1.33
N ILE A 122 9.47 -1.69 2.61
CA ILE A 122 10.56 -0.80 3.04
C ILE A 122 11.94 -1.42 2.73
N GLU A 123 12.14 -2.72 3.01
CA GLU A 123 13.39 -3.42 2.71
C GLU A 123 13.70 -3.38 1.21
N ASP A 124 12.71 -3.64 0.37
CA ASP A 124 12.86 -3.58 -1.08
C ASP A 124 13.20 -2.15 -1.54
N MET A 125 12.60 -1.11 -0.93
CA MET A 125 12.88 0.29 -1.26
C MET A 125 14.28 0.74 -0.85
N ARG A 126 14.82 0.25 0.26
CA ARG A 126 16.22 0.52 0.66
C ARG A 126 17.24 0.01 -0.37
N SER A 127 16.87 -1.03 -1.10
CA SER A 127 17.68 -1.59 -2.18
C SER A 127 17.38 -0.99 -3.55
N PHE A 128 16.44 -0.02 -3.61
CA PHE A 128 16.00 0.58 -4.87
C PHE A 128 16.84 1.82 -5.18
N ASP A 129 17.62 1.75 -6.26
CA ASP A 129 18.53 2.81 -6.68
C ASP A 129 17.84 4.17 -6.84
N GLY A 130 18.39 5.20 -6.18
CA GLY A 130 17.92 6.57 -6.25
C GLY A 130 16.70 6.90 -5.39
N ILE A 131 16.17 5.96 -4.59
CA ILE A 131 15.12 6.23 -3.61
C ILE A 131 15.75 6.48 -2.24
N GLU A 132 15.47 7.64 -1.68
CA GLU A 132 16.00 8.10 -0.39
C GLU A 132 14.90 8.43 0.61
N ARG A 133 13.68 8.67 0.11
CA ARG A 133 12.54 9.09 0.92
C ARG A 133 11.28 8.29 0.58
N LEU A 134 10.62 7.78 1.60
CA LEU A 134 9.30 7.20 1.50
C LEU A 134 8.29 8.13 2.16
N GLU A 135 7.18 8.37 1.51
CA GLU A 135 6.13 9.25 2.04
C GLU A 135 4.75 8.59 1.89
N LEU A 136 3.82 9.01 2.72
CA LEU A 136 2.43 8.59 2.67
C LEU A 136 1.51 9.66 3.24
N THR A 137 0.24 9.52 2.92
CA THR A 137 -0.83 10.27 3.57
C THR A 137 -1.82 9.28 4.19
N VAL A 138 -2.25 9.53 5.41
CA VAL A 138 -3.18 8.66 6.15
C VAL A 138 -4.24 9.50 6.84
N LEU A 139 -5.48 9.01 6.92
CA LEU A 139 -6.54 9.70 7.67
C LEU A 139 -6.15 9.85 9.14
N ALA A 140 -6.38 11.04 9.71
CA ALA A 140 -6.05 11.31 11.11
C ALA A 140 -6.79 10.37 12.08
N THR A 141 -7.99 9.93 11.68
CA THR A 141 -8.83 8.96 12.40
C THR A 141 -8.32 7.52 12.33
N ASN A 142 -7.49 7.16 11.34
CA ASN A 142 -6.92 5.83 11.20
C ASN A 142 -5.71 5.63 12.14
N THR A 143 -5.98 5.62 13.45
CA THR A 143 -4.95 5.51 14.49
C THR A 143 -4.17 4.20 14.44
N ILE A 144 -4.79 3.12 13.93
CA ILE A 144 -4.14 1.81 13.79
C ILE A 144 -3.04 1.87 12.74
N ALA A 145 -3.33 2.43 11.56
CA ALA A 145 -2.34 2.58 10.50
C ALA A 145 -1.24 3.57 10.89
N ARG A 146 -1.58 4.71 11.49
CA ARG A 146 -0.60 5.71 11.97
C ARG A 146 0.41 5.08 12.92
N ARG A 147 -0.05 4.37 13.96
CA ARG A 147 0.85 3.66 14.88
C ARG A 147 1.71 2.59 14.22
N MET A 148 1.19 1.93 13.16
CA MET A 148 1.95 0.97 12.39
C MET A 148 3.08 1.66 11.62
N TYR A 149 2.81 2.80 10.99
CA TYR A 149 3.81 3.61 10.27
C TYR A 149 4.85 4.22 11.20
N GLU A 150 4.45 4.78 12.34
CA GLU A 150 5.35 5.28 13.39
C GLU A 150 6.34 4.19 13.85
N ARG A 151 5.84 2.98 14.13
CA ARG A 151 6.69 1.84 14.53
C ARG A 151 7.61 1.35 13.42
N ALA A 152 7.30 1.62 12.16
CA ALA A 152 8.15 1.32 11.02
C ALA A 152 9.22 2.39 10.76
N GLY A 153 9.14 3.55 11.47
CA GLY A 153 10.11 4.65 11.36
C GLY A 153 9.62 5.86 10.59
N PHE A 154 8.34 5.90 10.17
CA PHE A 154 7.76 7.12 9.61
C PHE A 154 7.51 8.14 10.72
N VAL A 155 7.77 9.41 10.40
CA VAL A 155 7.49 10.57 11.27
C VAL A 155 6.42 11.44 10.64
N GLU A 156 5.59 12.06 11.47
CA GLU A 156 4.60 13.04 11.02
C GLU A 156 5.32 14.33 10.61
N GLU A 157 5.02 14.83 9.41
CA GLU A 157 5.56 16.09 8.89
C GLU A 157 4.52 17.20 8.80
N GLY A 158 3.24 16.85 8.88
CA GLY A 158 2.18 17.84 8.85
C GLY A 158 0.78 17.26 8.74
N VAL A 159 -0.20 18.15 8.84
CA VAL A 159 -1.63 17.79 8.76
C VAL A 159 -2.32 18.66 7.72
N LYS A 160 -2.99 18.03 6.78
CA LYS A 160 -3.92 18.68 5.85
C LYS A 160 -5.28 18.76 6.51
N ARG A 161 -5.70 19.94 6.93
CA ARG A 161 -6.97 20.15 7.61
C ARG A 161 -8.15 20.05 6.65
N ARG A 162 -9.18 19.26 7.01
CA ARG A 162 -10.43 19.11 6.26
C ARG A 162 -10.19 18.78 4.77
N SER A 163 -9.14 18.02 4.48
CA SER A 163 -8.69 17.74 3.11
C SER A 163 -9.53 16.68 2.41
N LEU A 164 -10.24 15.86 3.18
CA LEU A 164 -11.12 14.82 2.68
C LEU A 164 -12.55 15.09 3.16
N ARG A 165 -13.52 14.88 2.27
CA ARG A 165 -14.94 14.86 2.59
C ARG A 165 -15.49 13.46 2.37
N GLN A 166 -15.95 12.83 3.43
CA GLN A 166 -16.61 11.52 3.38
C GLN A 166 -17.95 11.60 2.66
N LEU A 167 -18.46 10.48 2.18
CA LEU A 167 -19.74 10.41 1.46
C LEU A 167 -20.93 10.89 2.31
N ASP A 168 -20.84 10.74 3.63
CA ASP A 168 -21.83 11.27 4.59
C ASP A 168 -21.71 12.77 4.87
N GLY A 169 -20.77 13.45 4.20
CA GLY A 169 -20.54 14.89 4.30
C GLY A 169 -19.58 15.33 5.41
N ARG A 170 -19.11 14.43 6.28
CA ARG A 170 -18.11 14.74 7.31
C ARG A 170 -16.76 15.07 6.66
N TYR A 171 -16.07 16.06 7.20
CA TYR A 171 -14.70 16.38 6.81
C TYR A 171 -13.71 15.64 7.70
N GLU A 172 -12.63 15.16 7.10
CA GLU A 172 -11.53 14.53 7.80
C GLU A 172 -10.19 15.21 7.46
N ASP A 173 -9.28 15.15 8.42
CA ASP A 173 -7.91 15.58 8.26
C ASP A 173 -7.06 14.43 7.75
N GLU A 174 -6.04 14.74 6.96
CA GLU A 174 -5.02 13.79 6.56
C GLU A 174 -3.68 14.14 7.21
N VAL A 175 -2.99 13.14 7.72
CA VAL A 175 -1.64 13.26 8.27
C VAL A 175 -0.64 12.86 7.20
N ILE A 176 0.32 13.74 6.92
CA ILE A 176 1.45 13.48 6.04
C ILE A 176 2.55 12.85 6.88
N MET A 177 3.05 11.70 6.46
CA MET A 177 4.14 11.01 7.15
C MET A 177 5.24 10.65 6.16
N ALA A 178 6.49 10.69 6.61
CA ALA A 178 7.62 10.32 5.79
C ALA A 178 8.71 9.60 6.58
N MET A 179 9.55 8.88 5.85
CA MET A 179 10.73 8.19 6.36
C MET A 179 11.89 8.37 5.40
N TRP A 180 13.08 8.68 5.92
CA TRP A 180 14.31 8.69 5.16
C TRP A 180 14.90 7.27 5.11
N VAL A 181 15.24 6.78 3.93
CA VAL A 181 15.81 5.45 3.70
C VAL A 181 17.16 5.50 2.97
N GLY A 182 17.58 6.68 2.52
CA GLY A 182 18.90 6.91 1.92
C GLY A 182 20.02 6.81 2.95
N GLU A 183 21.25 6.64 2.45
CA GLU A 183 22.45 6.75 3.28
C GLU A 183 22.58 8.20 3.80
N SER A 184 22.89 8.34 5.09
CA SER A 184 23.06 9.63 5.78
C SER A 184 24.41 10.23 5.44
#